data_b795136ced7f2b8c945e08722ddb42d1
#
_entry.id   b795136ced7f2b8c945e08722ddb42d1
#
_cell.length_a   1.000
_cell.length_b   1.000
_cell.length_c   1.000
_cell.angle_alpha   90.00
_cell.angle_beta   90.00
_cell.angle_gamma   90.00
#
_symmetry.space_group_name_H-M   'P 1'
#
loop_
_entity.id
_entity.type
_entity.pdbx_description
1 polymer ?
#
loop_
_entity_poly.entity_id
_entity_poly.type
_entity_poly.pdbx_seq_one_letter_code
_entity_poly.pdbx_strand_id
1 'polypeptide(L)'
;HESPYRGETFVTRKITKAVGRISTGIQSHVTLGNLDASRDWGFAGDYVEGMWKMMQYKNPDDWVLATGETHTVKEFAKKAFDHVGLNYEDYVKVSEKYFRPNEVEYLLGDYSKAKKEIGWEPKTSFDDLVSMMVDHDIDEAKREKVLIENNLLEPTWEFPT
;
A
#
# COMPACT_ATOMS: atom_id res chain seq x y z
N HIS A 1 2.07 -1.98 -8.02
CA HIS A 1 3.28 -1.23 -7.65
C HIS A 1 2.91 -0.20 -6.59
N GLU A 2 3.58 -0.23 -5.47
CA GLU A 2 3.24 0.57 -4.31
C GLU A 2 4.35 1.57 -3.99
N SER A 3 3.97 2.70 -3.42
CA SER A 3 4.91 3.72 -2.95
C SER A 3 4.18 4.81 -2.15
N PRO A 4 4.89 5.74 -1.52
CA PRO A 4 4.31 6.97 -0.96
C PRO A 4 3.49 7.81 -1.95
N TYR A 5 3.68 7.60 -3.25
CA TYR A 5 2.93 8.30 -4.32
C TYR A 5 1.80 7.46 -4.94
N ARG A 6 1.47 6.32 -4.33
CA ARG A 6 0.33 5.51 -4.79
C ARG A 6 -0.96 6.32 -4.72
N GLY A 7 -1.86 6.14 -5.70
CA GLY A 7 -3.16 6.79 -5.68
C GLY A 7 -3.96 6.44 -4.41
N GLU A 8 -4.60 7.42 -3.80
CA GLU A 8 -5.24 7.33 -2.48
C GLU A 8 -6.44 6.38 -2.42
N THR A 9 -7.03 6.06 -3.56
CA THR A 9 -8.15 5.12 -3.68
C THR A 9 -7.72 3.65 -3.62
N PHE A 10 -6.42 3.35 -3.76
CA PHE A 10 -5.90 1.99 -3.65
C PHE A 10 -5.75 1.59 -2.17
N VAL A 11 -6.04 0.31 -1.90
CA VAL A 11 -6.16 -0.21 -0.53
C VAL A 11 -4.93 0.06 0.34
N THR A 12 -3.74 -0.12 -0.19
CA THR A 12 -2.47 0.13 0.52
C THR A 12 -2.38 1.58 0.98
N ARG A 13 -2.55 2.53 0.04
CA ARG A 13 -2.47 3.96 0.35
C ARG A 13 -3.64 4.43 1.20
N LYS A 14 -4.83 3.87 1.01
CA LYS A 14 -5.98 4.13 1.87
C LYS A 14 -5.68 3.76 3.32
N ILE A 15 -5.01 2.63 3.55
CA ILE A 15 -4.61 2.19 4.89
C ILE A 15 -3.56 3.13 5.48
N THR A 16 -2.46 3.39 4.76
CA THR A 16 -1.34 4.19 5.29
C THR A 16 -1.74 5.63 5.58
N LYS A 17 -2.56 6.27 4.72
CA LYS A 17 -3.15 7.59 5.00
C LYS A 17 -4.04 7.58 6.23
N ALA A 18 -4.89 6.56 6.38
CA ALA A 18 -5.73 6.44 7.56
C ALA A 18 -4.89 6.27 8.83
N VAL A 19 -3.84 5.44 8.79
CA VAL A 19 -2.91 5.27 9.92
C VAL A 19 -2.26 6.60 10.30
N GLY A 20 -1.74 7.36 9.33
CA GLY A 20 -1.17 8.68 9.58
C GLY A 20 -2.17 9.65 10.22
N ARG A 21 -3.40 9.71 9.70
CA ARG A 21 -4.47 10.58 10.21
C ARG A 21 -4.97 10.14 11.59
N ILE A 22 -5.12 8.84 11.83
CA ILE A 22 -5.54 8.29 13.13
C ILE A 22 -4.45 8.57 14.18
N SER A 23 -3.19 8.35 13.87
CA SER A 23 -2.07 8.60 14.79
C SER A 23 -1.93 10.08 15.14
N THR A 24 -2.36 10.99 14.28
CA THR A 24 -2.38 12.46 14.53
C THR A 24 -3.69 12.96 15.11
N GLY A 25 -4.71 12.11 15.25
CA GLY A 25 -5.99 12.41 15.88
C GLY A 25 -6.99 13.15 14.99
N ILE A 26 -6.81 13.14 13.66
CA ILE A 26 -7.73 13.81 12.71
C ILE A 26 -8.65 12.85 11.96
N GLN A 27 -8.58 11.55 12.25
CA GLN A 27 -9.49 10.52 11.75
C GLN A 27 -9.78 9.51 12.85
N SER A 28 -11.00 8.98 12.92
CA SER A 28 -11.42 8.05 13.97
C SER A 28 -11.27 6.58 13.57
N HIS A 29 -11.41 6.24 12.31
CA HIS A 29 -11.36 4.86 11.81
C HIS A 29 -11.16 4.81 10.30
N VAL A 30 -10.90 3.62 9.76
CA VAL A 30 -10.90 3.35 8.33
C VAL A 30 -11.86 2.20 8.01
N THR A 31 -12.65 2.36 6.94
CA THR A 31 -13.54 1.28 6.47
C THR A 31 -12.92 0.61 5.25
N LEU A 32 -12.71 -0.70 5.33
CA LEU A 32 -12.13 -1.54 4.29
C LEU A 32 -13.14 -2.57 3.79
N GLY A 33 -12.83 -3.22 2.67
CA GLY A 33 -13.57 -4.37 2.15
C GLY A 33 -13.02 -5.70 2.67
N ASN A 34 -12.79 -6.65 1.75
CA ASN A 34 -12.26 -7.97 2.05
C ASN A 34 -10.83 -7.88 2.60
N LEU A 35 -10.66 -8.28 3.86
CA LEU A 35 -9.35 -8.28 4.54
C LEU A 35 -8.52 -9.53 4.23
N ASP A 36 -9.13 -10.59 3.71
CA ASP A 36 -8.47 -11.88 3.48
C ASP A 36 -7.88 -11.99 2.07
N ALA A 37 -8.21 -11.06 1.18
CA ALA A 37 -7.64 -11.01 -0.15
C ALA A 37 -6.12 -10.81 -0.10
N SER A 38 -5.36 -11.68 -0.79
CA SER A 38 -3.90 -11.70 -0.78
C SER A 38 -3.32 -11.13 -2.06
N ARG A 39 -2.27 -10.32 -1.93
CA ARG A 39 -1.61 -9.61 -3.04
C ARG A 39 -0.10 -9.67 -2.91
N ASP A 40 0.56 -9.72 -4.04
CA ASP A 40 2.00 -9.50 -4.17
C ASP A 40 2.23 -7.99 -4.33
N TRP A 41 2.59 -7.32 -3.24
CA TRP A 41 2.87 -5.89 -3.24
C TRP A 41 4.37 -5.61 -3.23
N GLY A 42 4.83 -4.84 -4.20
CA GLY A 42 6.23 -4.44 -4.28
C GLY A 42 6.39 -2.94 -4.50
N PHE A 43 7.58 -2.45 -4.19
CA PHE A 43 7.94 -1.04 -4.29
C PHE A 43 8.08 -0.60 -5.75
N ALA A 44 7.41 0.49 -6.10
CA ALA A 44 7.41 1.03 -7.47
C ALA A 44 8.81 1.33 -8.00
N GLY A 45 9.75 1.77 -7.14
CA GLY A 45 11.13 2.03 -7.53
C GLY A 45 11.85 0.79 -8.03
N ASP A 46 11.64 -0.36 -7.38
CA ASP A 46 12.22 -1.63 -7.81
C ASP A 46 11.68 -2.04 -9.20
N TYR A 47 10.38 -1.85 -9.42
CA TYR A 47 9.75 -2.15 -10.71
C TYR A 47 10.23 -1.23 -11.84
N VAL A 48 10.43 0.06 -11.56
CA VAL A 48 10.99 1.01 -12.55
C VAL A 48 12.41 0.60 -12.94
N GLU A 49 13.23 0.14 -12.00
CA GLU A 49 14.55 -0.44 -12.32
C GLU A 49 14.42 -1.66 -13.23
N GLY A 50 13.45 -2.53 -12.94
CA GLY A 50 13.15 -3.69 -13.80
C GLY A 50 12.74 -3.29 -15.22
N MET A 51 11.85 -2.32 -15.35
CA MET A 51 11.44 -1.78 -16.65
C MET A 51 12.63 -1.21 -17.43
N TRP A 52 13.53 -0.48 -16.75
CA TRP A 52 14.75 0.02 -17.38
C TRP A 52 15.67 -1.13 -17.86
N LYS A 53 15.84 -2.19 -17.04
CA LYS A 53 16.65 -3.37 -17.43
C LYS A 53 16.04 -4.10 -18.62
N MET A 54 14.71 -4.22 -18.70
CA MET A 54 14.02 -4.79 -19.87
C MET A 54 14.37 -4.05 -21.15
N MET A 55 14.44 -2.72 -21.11
CA MET A 55 14.79 -1.89 -22.27
C MET A 55 16.25 -2.04 -22.70
N GLN A 56 17.12 -2.56 -21.83
CA GLN A 56 18.53 -2.86 -22.18
C GLN A 56 18.72 -4.27 -22.72
N TYR A 57 17.69 -5.11 -22.66
CA TYR A 57 17.81 -6.50 -23.12
C TYR A 57 17.86 -6.57 -24.64
N LYS A 58 18.66 -7.51 -25.15
CA LYS A 58 18.99 -7.59 -26.56
C LYS A 58 17.80 -7.90 -27.48
N ASN A 59 16.89 -8.74 -27.01
CA ASN A 59 15.72 -9.17 -27.78
C ASN A 59 14.43 -8.79 -27.01
N PRO A 60 13.36 -8.40 -27.72
CA PRO A 60 12.05 -8.22 -27.10
C PRO A 60 11.57 -9.54 -26.47
N ASP A 61 11.08 -9.47 -25.24
CA ASP A 61 10.51 -10.61 -24.52
C ASP A 61 9.58 -10.12 -23.40
N ASP A 62 8.90 -11.05 -22.72
CA ASP A 62 8.00 -10.78 -21.61
C ASP A 62 8.61 -11.23 -20.29
N TRP A 63 8.59 -10.37 -19.26
CA TRP A 63 9.03 -10.69 -17.91
C TRP A 63 7.96 -10.32 -16.88
N VAL A 64 7.81 -11.19 -15.88
CA VAL A 64 7.05 -10.87 -14.70
C VAL A 64 7.97 -10.18 -13.70
N LEU A 65 7.57 -8.98 -13.24
CA LEU A 65 8.17 -8.29 -12.12
C LEU A 65 7.23 -8.43 -10.92
N ALA A 66 7.68 -9.11 -9.89
CA ALA A 66 6.90 -9.43 -8.69
C ALA A 66 7.83 -9.57 -7.49
N THR A 67 7.29 -9.60 -6.26
CA THR A 67 8.13 -9.83 -5.09
C THR A 67 8.35 -11.31 -4.80
N GLY A 68 7.46 -12.19 -5.28
CA GLY A 68 7.46 -13.61 -4.93
C GLY A 68 6.90 -13.88 -3.53
N GLU A 69 6.32 -12.86 -2.90
CA GLU A 69 5.65 -12.97 -1.61
C GLU A 69 4.23 -12.42 -1.72
N THR A 70 3.30 -13.01 -0.98
CA THR A 70 1.92 -12.54 -0.95
C THR A 70 1.49 -12.29 0.48
N HIS A 71 0.76 -11.18 0.69
CA HIS A 71 0.27 -10.76 1.99
C HIS A 71 -1.21 -10.40 1.90
N THR A 72 -1.95 -10.67 2.97
CA THR A 72 -3.36 -10.28 3.06
C THR A 72 -3.49 -8.78 3.32
N VAL A 73 -4.65 -8.21 2.95
CA VAL A 73 -5.01 -6.83 3.33
C VAL A 73 -4.98 -6.67 4.85
N LYS A 74 -5.37 -7.71 5.59
CA LYS A 74 -5.29 -7.76 7.07
C LYS A 74 -3.87 -7.63 7.57
N GLU A 75 -2.92 -8.38 7.00
CA GLU A 75 -1.50 -8.31 7.38
C GLU A 75 -0.91 -6.93 7.09
N PHE A 76 -1.25 -6.34 5.94
CA PHE A 76 -0.84 -4.99 5.61
C PHE A 76 -1.38 -3.97 6.63
N ALA A 77 -2.68 -4.02 6.93
CA ALA A 77 -3.30 -3.13 7.91
C ALA A 77 -2.67 -3.31 9.29
N LYS A 78 -2.55 -4.57 9.76
CA LYS A 78 -1.92 -4.87 11.06
C LYS A 78 -0.51 -4.26 11.13
N LYS A 79 0.32 -4.50 10.14
CA LYS A 79 1.69 -3.99 10.11
C LYS A 79 1.74 -2.47 10.11
N ALA A 80 0.87 -1.82 9.34
CA ALA A 80 0.80 -0.37 9.27
C ALA A 80 0.39 0.27 10.61
N PHE A 81 -0.57 -0.33 11.32
CA PHE A 81 -0.97 0.13 12.64
C PHE A 81 0.07 -0.20 13.72
N ASP A 82 0.68 -1.39 13.69
CA ASP A 82 1.77 -1.76 14.60
C ASP A 82 2.95 -0.78 14.52
N HIS A 83 3.25 -0.25 13.33
CA HIS A 83 4.32 0.73 13.10
C HIS A 83 4.15 2.02 13.92
N VAL A 84 2.93 2.41 14.20
CA VAL A 84 2.59 3.59 15.04
C VAL A 84 2.17 3.21 16.46
N GLY A 85 2.31 1.95 16.86
CA GLY A 85 1.96 1.46 18.20
C GLY A 85 0.46 1.37 18.48
N LEU A 86 -0.37 1.23 17.44
CA LEU A 86 -1.82 1.10 17.54
C LEU A 86 -2.27 -0.32 17.19
N ASN A 87 -3.37 -0.79 17.80
CA ASN A 87 -3.99 -2.05 17.42
C ASN A 87 -4.99 -1.82 16.28
N TYR A 88 -4.77 -2.44 15.12
CA TYR A 88 -5.63 -2.27 13.94
C TYR A 88 -7.11 -2.63 14.18
N GLU A 89 -7.41 -3.58 15.09
CA GLU A 89 -8.78 -4.02 15.39
C GLU A 89 -9.65 -2.90 15.98
N ASP A 90 -9.03 -1.92 16.64
CA ASP A 90 -9.73 -0.79 17.23
C ASP A 90 -10.17 0.25 16.18
N TYR A 91 -9.51 0.26 15.01
CA TYR A 91 -9.68 1.32 14.01
C TYR A 91 -10.17 0.84 12.65
N VAL A 92 -10.02 -0.45 12.32
CA VAL A 92 -10.46 -1.00 11.03
C VAL A 92 -11.88 -1.52 11.13
N LYS A 93 -12.78 -0.97 10.30
CA LYS A 93 -14.14 -1.48 10.11
C LYS A 93 -14.24 -2.18 8.75
N VAL A 94 -14.98 -3.27 8.68
CA VAL A 94 -15.25 -3.98 7.42
C VAL A 94 -16.65 -3.64 6.93
N SER A 95 -16.79 -3.37 5.63
CA SER A 95 -18.08 -3.14 5.00
C SER A 95 -18.20 -3.90 3.69
N GLU A 96 -19.28 -4.65 3.54
CA GLU A 96 -19.60 -5.40 2.32
C GLU A 96 -19.75 -4.49 1.09
N LYS A 97 -20.08 -3.22 1.28
CA LYS A 97 -20.14 -2.21 0.19
C LYS A 97 -18.84 -2.14 -0.62
N TYR A 98 -17.70 -2.45 0.02
CA TYR A 98 -16.38 -2.42 -0.62
C TYR A 98 -15.91 -3.79 -1.13
N PHE A 99 -16.76 -4.82 -1.05
CA PHE A 99 -16.45 -6.12 -1.63
C PHE A 99 -16.63 -6.07 -3.14
N ARG A 100 -15.68 -6.64 -3.85
CA ARG A 100 -15.77 -6.74 -5.31
C ARG A 100 -16.49 -8.02 -5.68
N PRO A 101 -17.49 -8.00 -6.60
CA PRO A 101 -18.22 -9.20 -6.99
C PRO A 101 -17.34 -10.33 -7.55
N ASN A 102 -16.21 -9.96 -8.19
CA ASN A 102 -15.25 -10.89 -8.79
C ASN A 102 -13.86 -10.63 -8.19
N GLU A 103 -13.72 -10.80 -6.87
CA GLU A 103 -12.43 -10.63 -6.20
C GLU A 103 -11.49 -11.78 -6.56
N VAL A 104 -10.26 -11.45 -6.93
CA VAL A 104 -9.19 -12.44 -7.00
C VAL A 104 -8.64 -12.61 -5.59
N GLU A 105 -8.86 -13.77 -5.00
CA GLU A 105 -8.51 -14.01 -3.59
C GLU A 105 -7.00 -14.03 -3.37
N TYR A 106 -6.24 -14.57 -4.33
CA TYR A 106 -4.81 -14.81 -4.18
C TYR A 106 -4.03 -14.41 -5.43
N LEU A 107 -3.06 -13.52 -5.29
CA LEU A 107 -2.11 -13.15 -6.34
C LEU A 107 -0.68 -13.31 -5.82
N LEU A 108 0.12 -14.06 -6.58
CA LEU A 108 1.54 -14.26 -6.35
C LEU A 108 2.26 -14.30 -7.69
N GLY A 109 3.29 -13.49 -7.86
CA GLY A 109 4.09 -13.49 -9.07
C GLY A 109 5.37 -14.33 -8.93
N ASP A 110 5.87 -14.83 -10.05
CA ASP A 110 7.18 -15.49 -10.14
C ASP A 110 8.13 -14.65 -11.02
N TYR A 111 9.14 -14.07 -10.39
CA TYR A 111 10.15 -13.24 -11.06
C TYR A 111 11.41 -14.02 -11.46
N SER A 112 11.43 -15.34 -11.38
CA SER A 112 12.61 -16.17 -11.64
C SER A 112 13.22 -15.93 -13.02
N LYS A 113 12.38 -15.71 -14.06
CA LYS A 113 12.85 -15.37 -15.40
C LYS A 113 13.55 -14.01 -15.41
N ALA A 114 12.96 -12.99 -14.79
CA ALA A 114 13.55 -11.66 -14.72
C ALA A 114 14.89 -11.69 -13.98
N LYS A 115 14.99 -12.43 -12.88
CA LYS A 115 16.23 -12.61 -12.14
C LYS A 115 17.31 -13.26 -12.99
N LYS A 116 16.98 -14.34 -13.71
CA LYS A 116 17.93 -15.11 -14.53
C LYS A 116 18.41 -14.34 -15.76
N GLU A 117 17.52 -13.65 -16.47
CA GLU A 117 17.80 -13.11 -17.80
C GLU A 117 18.23 -11.64 -17.79
N ILE A 118 17.60 -10.81 -16.95
CA ILE A 118 17.91 -9.39 -16.87
C ILE A 118 18.54 -8.98 -15.53
N GLY A 119 18.81 -9.95 -14.64
CA GLY A 119 19.44 -9.69 -13.35
C GLY A 119 18.61 -8.78 -12.43
N TRP A 120 17.28 -8.88 -12.53
CA TRP A 120 16.38 -8.09 -11.69
C TRP A 120 15.77 -8.95 -10.57
N GLU A 121 15.75 -8.40 -9.39
CA GLU A 121 15.03 -8.92 -8.23
C GLU A 121 14.55 -7.76 -7.36
N PRO A 122 13.46 -7.93 -6.59
CA PRO A 122 12.99 -6.92 -5.67
C PRO A 122 14.04 -6.70 -4.56
N LYS A 123 14.19 -5.44 -4.13
CA LYS A 123 15.15 -5.04 -3.09
C LYS A 123 14.47 -4.61 -1.81
N THR A 124 13.25 -4.09 -1.94
CA THR A 124 12.46 -3.55 -0.84
C THR A 124 11.59 -4.65 -0.26
N SER A 125 11.76 -4.97 1.01
CA SER A 125 10.92 -5.93 1.72
C SER A 125 9.50 -5.40 1.92
N PHE A 126 8.56 -6.30 2.20
CA PHE A 126 7.19 -5.91 2.57
C PHE A 126 7.17 -4.98 3.78
N ASP A 127 7.99 -5.26 4.79
CA ASP A 127 8.09 -4.47 6.00
C ASP A 127 8.61 -3.06 5.74
N ASP A 128 9.66 -2.93 4.93
CA ASP A 128 10.23 -1.64 4.56
C ASP A 128 9.25 -0.82 3.71
N LEU A 129 8.52 -1.47 2.80
CA LEU A 129 7.50 -0.82 1.99
C LEU A 129 6.38 -0.23 2.86
N VAL A 130 5.83 -1.03 3.79
CA VAL A 130 4.76 -0.56 4.68
C VAL A 130 5.26 0.60 5.54
N SER A 131 6.44 0.46 6.15
CA SER A 131 7.04 1.49 7.01
C SER A 131 7.27 2.80 6.24
N MET A 132 7.88 2.72 5.05
CA MET A 132 8.11 3.88 4.17
C MET A 132 6.82 4.63 3.84
N MET A 133 5.76 3.90 3.52
CA MET A 133 4.47 4.50 3.16
C MET A 133 3.79 5.13 4.38
N VAL A 134 3.85 4.47 5.54
CA VAL A 134 3.27 5.00 6.79
C VAL A 134 4.00 6.26 7.24
N ASP A 135 5.34 6.26 7.25
CA ASP A 135 6.15 7.42 7.66
C ASP A 135 5.83 8.66 6.80
N HIS A 136 5.75 8.46 5.47
CA HIS A 136 5.35 9.53 4.56
C HIS A 136 3.96 10.07 4.89
N ASP A 137 3.00 9.18 5.12
CA ASP A 137 1.60 9.58 5.36
C ASP A 137 1.39 10.17 6.77
N ILE A 138 2.23 9.86 7.75
CA ILE A 138 2.27 10.57 9.03
C ILE A 138 2.66 12.03 8.81
N ASP A 139 3.68 12.29 8.01
CA ASP A 139 4.12 13.67 7.74
C ASP A 139 3.09 14.45 6.92
N GLU A 140 2.41 13.81 5.97
CA GLU A 140 1.25 14.40 5.29
C GLU A 140 0.11 14.70 6.27
N ALA A 141 -0.23 13.77 7.16
CA ALA A 141 -1.30 13.96 8.15
C ALA A 141 -1.00 15.09 9.14
N LYS A 142 0.25 15.29 9.53
CA LYS A 142 0.66 16.47 10.34
C LYS A 142 0.39 17.78 9.60
N ARG A 143 0.66 17.84 8.31
CA ARG A 143 0.34 19.02 7.47
C ARG A 143 -1.15 19.21 7.31
N GLU A 144 -1.90 18.14 7.04
CA GLU A 144 -3.38 18.17 6.99
C GLU A 144 -3.97 18.69 8.31
N LYS A 145 -3.44 18.25 9.46
CA LYS A 145 -3.87 18.71 10.78
C LYS A 145 -3.73 20.22 10.94
N VAL A 146 -2.58 20.78 10.58
CA VAL A 146 -2.37 22.24 10.64
C VAL A 146 -3.36 22.99 9.75
N LEU A 147 -3.65 22.47 8.55
CA LEU A 147 -4.62 23.10 7.66
C LEU A 147 -6.05 23.04 8.23
N ILE A 148 -6.44 21.93 8.86
CA ILE A 148 -7.74 21.76 9.50
C ILE A 148 -7.88 22.73 10.68
N GLU A 149 -6.88 22.80 11.57
CA GLU A 149 -6.88 23.70 12.73
C GLU A 149 -6.97 25.18 12.35
N ASN A 150 -6.54 25.54 11.14
CA ASN A 150 -6.65 26.88 10.59
C ASN A 150 -7.86 27.08 9.65
N ASN A 151 -8.79 26.13 9.57
CA ASN A 151 -9.96 26.15 8.68
C ASN A 151 -9.62 26.30 7.18
N LEU A 152 -8.48 25.75 6.75
CA LEU A 152 -8.02 25.76 5.36
C LEU A 152 -8.27 24.41 4.66
N LEU A 153 -8.66 23.38 5.39
CA LEU A 153 -8.99 22.05 4.88
C LEU A 153 -10.20 21.49 5.66
N GLU A 154 -11.22 21.02 4.92
CA GLU A 154 -12.32 20.25 5.48
C GLU A 154 -12.03 18.74 5.32
N PRO A 155 -12.08 17.94 6.40
CA PRO A 155 -11.89 16.49 6.31
C PRO A 155 -13.00 15.85 5.47
N THR A 156 -12.62 15.12 4.42
CA THR A 156 -13.57 14.41 3.54
C THR A 156 -13.60 12.90 3.79
N TRP A 157 -12.66 12.37 4.54
CA TRP A 157 -12.48 10.94 4.78
C TRP A 157 -13.38 10.35 5.88
N GLU A 158 -13.99 11.18 6.72
CA GLU A 158 -14.96 10.73 7.73
C GLU A 158 -16.35 10.44 7.16
N PHE A 159 -16.60 10.91 5.94
CA PHE A 159 -17.86 10.70 5.23
C PHE A 159 -17.61 9.88 3.96
N PRO A 160 -17.64 8.53 4.05
CA PRO A 160 -17.56 7.73 2.84
C PRO A 160 -18.78 8.02 1.98
N THR A 161 -18.55 8.65 0.83
CA THR A 161 -19.55 8.83 -0.24
C THR A 161 -19.85 7.51 -0.92
#